data_206c26650334048f741c8743b928ef37
#
_entry.id   206c26650334048f741c8743b928ef37
#
_cell.length_a   1.000
_cell.length_b   1.000
_cell.length_c   1.000
_cell.angle_alpha   90.00
_cell.angle_beta   90.00
_cell.angle_gamma   90.00
#
_symmetry.space_group_name_H-M   'P 1'
#
loop_
_entity.id
_entity.type
_entity.pdbx_description
1 polymer ?
#
loop_
_entity_poly.entity_id
_entity_poly.type
_entity_poly.pdbx_seq_one_letter_code
_entity_poly.pdbx_strand_id
1 'polypeptide(L)'
;MNLLVIGGGGREHAIVKKLKENPAVETIYCAPGNGGIAADAVCVPEIGAKDISAQVDFAKTHSIDFAVVAPDDPLVLGAVDALEAAGIPCFGPEARAAIIEGSKVFSKDLMKKYGIPTAEYQVFTDAAAAMDYVKSCALPVVVKADGLALGKGVLIAETREDAVAAVESIMLDRAFGDSGNQVVIEEFLTGPEVSVLAFTDGKTVVPMVSSMDHKRAHDHDEGLNTGGMGTVAPNPYYTEDMARVCMETIFLPTMEAMNAENRTFRGCLYFGLMLTPNGPKVIEYNCRFGDPETQVVLPLLESDLLTIMQACRNGTLAETEVKFSDGAACCVIMASSGYPEHYEKGFAITMPAETAAHTYVAGAKREEDRLLTSGGRVLGVTATAADLKSAIEKAYERVESVHFDNAFYRHDIGQRALKALEH
;
A
#
# COMPACT_ATOMS: atom_id res chain seq x y z
N MET A 1 20.56 9.19 15.78
CA MET A 1 20.45 9.03 14.30
C MET A 1 19.42 10.02 13.76
N ASN A 2 19.73 10.64 12.63
CA ASN A 2 18.79 11.46 11.87
C ASN A 2 18.22 10.65 10.71
N LEU A 3 16.91 10.55 10.63
CA LEU A 3 16.20 9.81 9.59
C LEU A 3 15.48 10.75 8.63
N LEU A 4 15.35 10.32 7.36
CA LEU A 4 14.52 10.98 6.37
C LEU A 4 13.47 10.00 5.86
N VAL A 5 12.18 10.31 6.04
CA VAL A 5 11.06 9.56 5.47
C VAL A 5 10.50 10.36 4.29
N ILE A 6 10.48 9.75 3.11
CA ILE A 6 9.88 10.35 1.92
C ILE A 6 8.42 9.97 1.85
N GLY A 7 7.55 10.96 1.64
CA GLY A 7 6.11 10.82 1.53
C GLY A 7 5.33 11.67 2.53
N GLY A 8 4.02 11.59 2.52
CA GLY A 8 3.17 12.44 3.36
C GLY A 8 1.76 11.88 3.57
N GLY A 9 1.57 10.58 3.48
CA GLY A 9 0.29 9.90 3.70
C GLY A 9 0.16 9.24 5.07
N GLY A 10 -0.93 8.52 5.26
CA GLY A 10 -1.19 7.78 6.50
C GLY A 10 -0.19 6.65 6.74
N ARG A 11 0.25 5.99 5.68
CA ARG A 11 1.33 5.00 5.71
C ARG A 11 2.62 5.60 6.26
N GLU A 12 3.02 6.77 5.77
CA GLU A 12 4.23 7.46 6.22
C GLU A 12 4.09 7.88 7.69
N HIS A 13 2.91 8.32 8.12
CA HIS A 13 2.68 8.65 9.53
C HIS A 13 2.82 7.41 10.43
N ALA A 14 2.32 6.26 10.01
CA ALA A 14 2.50 5.00 10.74
C ALA A 14 3.98 4.59 10.83
N ILE A 15 4.72 4.74 9.73
CA ILE A 15 6.17 4.47 9.70
C ILE A 15 6.91 5.43 10.64
N VAL A 16 6.63 6.73 10.58
CA VAL A 16 7.25 7.73 11.46
C VAL A 16 7.01 7.39 12.94
N LYS A 17 5.76 7.11 13.32
CA LYS A 17 5.44 6.74 14.71
C LYS A 17 6.20 5.50 15.17
N LYS A 18 6.32 4.50 14.30
CA LYS A 18 7.02 3.24 14.62
C LYS A 18 8.53 3.43 14.71
N LEU A 19 9.13 4.20 13.81
CA LEU A 19 10.56 4.54 13.87
C LEU A 19 10.93 5.35 15.13
N LYS A 20 10.04 6.20 15.59
CA LYS A 20 10.21 7.01 16.78
C LYS A 20 10.33 6.20 18.08
N GLU A 21 9.87 4.94 18.09
CA GLU A 21 10.02 4.05 19.24
C GLU A 21 11.49 3.65 19.50
N ASN A 22 12.37 3.73 18.51
CA ASN A 22 13.78 3.42 18.66
C ASN A 22 14.54 4.55 19.36
N PRO A 23 15.17 4.29 20.55
CA PRO A 23 15.82 5.32 21.32
C PRO A 23 17.08 5.91 20.66
N ALA A 24 17.65 5.27 19.65
CA ALA A 24 18.77 5.79 18.88
C ALA A 24 18.35 6.85 17.83
N VAL A 25 17.04 6.98 17.57
CA VAL A 25 16.49 7.98 16.66
C VAL A 25 16.38 9.32 17.39
N GLU A 26 17.12 10.31 16.93
CA GLU A 26 17.12 11.67 17.50
C GLU A 26 16.12 12.57 16.77
N THR A 27 16.19 12.59 15.44
CA THR A 27 15.34 13.42 14.61
C THR A 27 14.82 12.62 13.42
N ILE A 28 13.53 12.74 13.16
CA ILE A 28 12.92 12.26 11.92
C ILE A 28 12.48 13.48 11.11
N TYR A 29 12.98 13.59 9.89
CA TYR A 29 12.48 14.50 8.87
C TYR A 29 11.52 13.74 7.96
N CYS A 30 10.44 14.40 7.54
CA CYS A 30 9.47 13.80 6.61
C CYS A 30 9.20 14.77 5.46
N ALA A 31 9.44 14.34 4.22
CA ALA A 31 9.35 15.20 3.04
C ALA A 31 8.33 14.62 2.03
N PRO A 32 7.22 15.33 1.76
CA PRO A 32 6.82 16.62 2.33
C PRO A 32 6.22 16.54 3.74
N GLY A 33 5.78 15.33 4.19
CA GLY A 33 5.01 15.18 5.40
C GLY A 33 3.56 15.66 5.28
N ASN A 34 2.88 15.81 6.40
CA ASN A 34 1.52 16.36 6.48
C ASN A 34 1.26 16.99 7.86
N GLY A 35 0.06 17.55 8.07
CA GLY A 35 -0.27 18.26 9.30
C GLY A 35 -0.27 17.41 10.58
N GLY A 36 -0.49 16.09 10.46
CA GLY A 36 -0.42 15.17 11.59
C GLY A 36 1.00 14.68 11.85
N ILE A 37 1.75 14.39 10.81
CA ILE A 37 3.17 13.99 10.90
C ILE A 37 3.98 15.08 11.60
N ALA A 38 3.61 16.35 11.45
CA ALA A 38 4.26 17.48 12.10
C ALA A 38 4.26 17.42 13.64
N ALA A 39 3.42 16.59 14.25
CA ALA A 39 3.44 16.34 15.70
C ALA A 39 4.52 15.31 16.11
N ASP A 40 4.99 14.50 15.19
CA ASP A 40 5.90 13.38 15.44
C ASP A 40 7.26 13.51 14.75
N ALA A 41 7.36 14.37 13.72
CA ALA A 41 8.56 14.57 12.91
C ALA A 41 8.66 16.03 12.44
N VAL A 42 9.83 16.39 11.92
CA VAL A 42 10.05 17.67 11.26
C VAL A 42 9.64 17.54 9.79
N CYS A 43 8.51 18.13 9.43
CA CYS A 43 8.07 18.13 8.03
C CYS A 43 8.88 19.11 7.19
N VAL A 44 9.13 18.74 5.93
CA VAL A 44 9.85 19.52 4.92
C VAL A 44 8.93 19.73 3.71
N PRO A 45 7.90 20.58 3.84
CA PRO A 45 6.81 20.67 2.86
C PRO A 45 7.24 21.18 1.49
N GLU A 46 8.37 21.85 1.41
CA GLU A 46 8.97 22.35 0.17
C GLU A 46 9.59 21.25 -0.70
N ILE A 47 9.82 20.05 -0.16
CA ILE A 47 10.40 18.92 -0.90
C ILE A 47 9.31 17.90 -1.19
N GLY A 48 8.88 17.85 -2.45
CA GLY A 48 7.90 16.87 -2.92
C GLY A 48 8.46 15.45 -2.97
N ALA A 49 7.56 14.46 -2.89
CA ALA A 49 7.95 13.04 -2.94
C ALA A 49 8.67 12.63 -4.24
N LYS A 50 8.49 13.36 -5.34
CA LYS A 50 9.14 13.12 -6.64
C LYS A 50 10.38 14.00 -6.88
N ASP A 51 10.69 14.93 -6.02
CA ASP A 51 11.85 15.81 -6.14
C ASP A 51 13.11 15.15 -5.57
N ILE A 52 13.61 14.17 -6.32
CA ILE A 52 14.73 13.33 -5.89
C ILE A 52 16.00 14.16 -5.69
N SER A 53 16.26 15.17 -6.54
CA SER A 53 17.43 16.04 -6.39
C SER A 53 17.40 16.79 -5.07
N ALA A 54 16.27 17.40 -4.71
CA ALA A 54 16.11 18.11 -3.45
C ALA A 54 16.20 17.18 -2.24
N GLN A 55 15.68 15.93 -2.36
CA GLN A 55 15.80 14.92 -1.31
C GLN A 55 17.25 14.55 -1.03
N VAL A 56 18.06 14.35 -2.07
CA VAL A 56 19.49 14.04 -1.96
C VAL A 56 20.26 15.21 -1.34
N ASP A 57 20.02 16.43 -1.81
CA ASP A 57 20.66 17.64 -1.26
C ASP A 57 20.31 17.86 0.20
N PHE A 58 19.04 17.68 0.57
CA PHE A 58 18.58 17.75 1.94
C PHE A 58 19.28 16.70 2.82
N ALA A 59 19.33 15.45 2.38
CA ALA A 59 19.94 14.35 3.11
C ALA A 59 21.43 14.62 3.41
N LYS A 60 22.17 15.18 2.45
CA LYS A 60 23.57 15.59 2.65
C LYS A 60 23.71 16.73 3.65
N THR A 61 22.90 17.79 3.50
CA THR A 61 23.03 19.01 4.33
C THR A 61 22.56 18.81 5.76
N HIS A 62 21.66 17.85 6.00
CA HIS A 62 21.11 17.56 7.34
C HIS A 62 21.71 16.31 7.99
N SER A 63 22.81 15.78 7.45
CA SER A 63 23.51 14.62 7.97
C SER A 63 22.56 13.44 8.25
N ILE A 64 21.77 13.08 7.26
CA ILE A 64 20.85 11.95 7.36
C ILE A 64 21.63 10.64 7.39
N ASP A 65 21.39 9.84 8.42
CA ASP A 65 22.04 8.54 8.64
C ASP A 65 21.34 7.40 7.88
N PHE A 66 20.01 7.51 7.68
CA PHE A 66 19.20 6.50 7.02
C PHE A 66 17.93 7.12 6.44
N ALA A 67 17.57 6.72 5.23
CA ALA A 67 16.35 7.17 4.57
C ALA A 67 15.36 6.03 4.33
N VAL A 68 14.06 6.36 4.37
CA VAL A 68 12.97 5.45 4.05
C VAL A 68 12.18 6.05 2.89
N VAL A 69 12.19 5.41 1.73
CA VAL A 69 11.40 5.82 0.57
C VAL A 69 10.10 5.02 0.58
N ALA A 70 9.02 5.66 1.02
CA ALA A 70 7.77 4.97 1.31
C ALA A 70 6.80 4.87 0.12
N PRO A 71 6.60 5.90 -0.75
CA PRO A 71 5.66 5.82 -1.86
C PRO A 71 6.25 5.13 -3.10
N ASP A 72 5.36 4.67 -3.97
CA ASP A 72 5.68 4.02 -5.25
C ASP A 72 6.38 4.95 -6.27
N ASP A 73 5.84 6.13 -6.50
CA ASP A 73 6.38 7.08 -7.48
C ASP A 73 7.90 7.34 -7.31
N PRO A 74 8.40 7.78 -6.14
CA PRO A 74 9.84 8.00 -5.97
C PRO A 74 10.67 6.71 -6.07
N LEU A 75 10.13 5.56 -5.69
CA LEU A 75 10.81 4.27 -5.86
C LEU A 75 11.02 3.93 -7.33
N VAL A 76 9.98 4.06 -8.14
CA VAL A 76 10.03 3.80 -9.59
C VAL A 76 10.94 4.83 -10.28
N LEU A 77 10.96 6.07 -9.82
CA LEU A 77 11.80 7.14 -10.34
C LEU A 77 13.29 7.06 -9.91
N GLY A 78 13.65 6.14 -9.00
CA GLY A 78 15.04 5.91 -8.62
C GLY A 78 15.53 6.72 -7.43
N ALA A 79 14.66 7.10 -6.49
CA ALA A 79 15.07 7.83 -5.29
C ALA A 79 16.08 7.03 -4.44
N VAL A 80 15.89 5.72 -4.29
CA VAL A 80 16.83 4.86 -3.57
C VAL A 80 18.18 4.83 -4.28
N ASP A 81 18.18 4.67 -5.61
CA ASP A 81 19.42 4.69 -6.40
C ASP A 81 20.21 5.98 -6.20
N ALA A 82 19.54 7.12 -6.23
CA ALA A 82 20.15 8.43 -6.08
C ALA A 82 20.70 8.68 -4.67
N LEU A 83 19.94 8.31 -3.63
CA LEU A 83 20.36 8.45 -2.24
C LEU A 83 21.54 7.53 -1.91
N GLU A 84 21.50 6.27 -2.31
CA GLU A 84 22.61 5.32 -2.12
C GLU A 84 23.88 5.78 -2.86
N ALA A 85 23.75 6.27 -4.10
CA ALA A 85 24.88 6.85 -4.86
C ALA A 85 25.49 8.06 -4.15
N ALA A 86 24.70 8.78 -3.36
CA ALA A 86 25.15 9.91 -2.55
C ALA A 86 25.72 9.49 -1.17
N GLY A 87 25.76 8.19 -0.88
CA GLY A 87 26.24 7.63 0.39
C GLY A 87 25.21 7.64 1.52
N ILE A 88 23.92 7.81 1.21
CA ILE A 88 22.82 7.78 2.18
C ILE A 88 22.19 6.38 2.15
N PRO A 89 22.35 5.56 3.21
CA PRO A 89 21.70 4.26 3.28
C PRO A 89 20.18 4.36 3.23
N CYS A 90 19.51 3.51 2.47
CA CYS A 90 18.07 3.56 2.27
C CYS A 90 17.36 2.24 2.54
N PHE A 91 16.10 2.33 2.97
CA PHE A 91 15.12 1.26 2.87
C PHE A 91 14.20 1.51 1.67
N GLY A 92 14.13 0.53 0.80
CA GLY A 92 13.31 0.52 -0.41
C GLY A 92 14.06 -0.15 -1.57
N PRO A 93 13.33 -0.64 -2.59
CA PRO A 93 13.95 -1.21 -3.77
C PRO A 93 14.55 -0.13 -4.67
N GLU A 94 15.61 -0.50 -5.40
CA GLU A 94 16.11 0.27 -6.53
C GLU A 94 15.06 0.32 -7.66
N ALA A 95 15.15 1.31 -8.53
CA ALA A 95 14.19 1.48 -9.63
C ALA A 95 14.04 0.23 -10.51
N ARG A 96 15.15 -0.47 -10.77
CA ARG A 96 15.13 -1.72 -11.54
C ARG A 96 14.32 -2.85 -10.90
N ALA A 97 14.17 -2.85 -9.57
CA ALA A 97 13.35 -3.81 -8.84
C ALA A 97 11.91 -3.27 -8.62
N ALA A 98 11.77 -1.97 -8.45
CA ALA A 98 10.47 -1.31 -8.31
C ALA A 98 9.56 -1.46 -9.53
N ILE A 99 10.11 -1.83 -10.68
CA ILE A 99 9.36 -2.15 -11.90
C ILE A 99 8.29 -3.23 -11.68
N ILE A 100 8.44 -4.08 -10.66
CA ILE A 100 7.44 -5.10 -10.33
C ILE A 100 6.06 -4.49 -9.99
N GLU A 101 6.01 -3.24 -9.52
CA GLU A 101 4.80 -2.42 -9.42
C GLU A 101 4.70 -1.44 -10.59
N GLY A 102 5.81 -0.89 -11.03
CA GLY A 102 5.86 0.13 -12.08
C GLY A 102 5.38 -0.33 -13.45
N SER A 103 5.38 -1.65 -13.72
CA SER A 103 4.81 -2.24 -14.93
C SER A 103 4.05 -3.52 -14.60
N LYS A 104 2.76 -3.52 -14.87
CA LYS A 104 1.91 -4.71 -14.74
C LYS A 104 2.27 -5.77 -15.78
N VAL A 105 2.65 -5.34 -16.98
CA VAL A 105 3.14 -6.22 -18.03
C VAL A 105 4.38 -6.97 -17.57
N PHE A 106 5.37 -6.25 -17.01
CA PHE A 106 6.57 -6.88 -16.46
C PHE A 106 6.23 -7.92 -15.40
N SER A 107 5.39 -7.58 -14.42
CA SER A 107 5.04 -8.51 -13.34
C SER A 107 4.29 -9.75 -13.84
N LYS A 108 3.40 -9.59 -14.81
CA LYS A 108 2.68 -10.70 -15.44
C LYS A 108 3.62 -11.63 -16.23
N ASP A 109 4.50 -11.06 -17.03
CA ASP A 109 5.48 -11.83 -17.80
C ASP A 109 6.48 -12.55 -16.88
N LEU A 110 6.89 -11.90 -15.78
CA LEU A 110 7.72 -12.52 -14.74
C LEU A 110 7.01 -13.74 -14.14
N MET A 111 5.77 -13.57 -13.68
CA MET A 111 5.01 -14.65 -13.08
C MET A 111 4.80 -15.82 -14.04
N LYS A 112 4.46 -15.54 -15.30
CA LYS A 112 4.31 -16.55 -16.34
C LYS A 112 5.62 -17.30 -16.60
N LYS A 113 6.73 -16.58 -16.73
CA LYS A 113 8.07 -17.13 -17.01
C LYS A 113 8.54 -18.07 -15.90
N TYR A 114 8.25 -17.74 -14.65
CA TYR A 114 8.73 -18.50 -13.47
C TYR A 114 7.66 -19.35 -12.81
N GLY A 115 6.49 -19.51 -13.43
CA GLY A 115 5.42 -20.40 -12.95
C GLY A 115 4.76 -19.95 -11.65
N ILE A 116 4.76 -18.64 -11.35
CA ILE A 116 4.10 -18.07 -10.19
C ILE A 116 2.60 -17.93 -10.48
N PRO A 117 1.70 -18.47 -9.61
CA PRO A 117 0.27 -18.47 -9.88
C PRO A 117 -0.30 -17.04 -9.97
N THR A 118 -0.95 -16.73 -11.07
CA THR A 118 -1.67 -15.48 -11.32
C THR A 118 -2.83 -15.71 -12.29
N ALA A 119 -3.67 -14.70 -12.50
CA ALA A 119 -4.75 -14.74 -13.48
C ALA A 119 -4.21 -14.93 -14.91
N GLU A 120 -4.91 -15.71 -15.74
CA GLU A 120 -4.67 -15.76 -17.18
C GLU A 120 -4.80 -14.34 -17.77
N TYR A 121 -3.92 -13.97 -18.69
CA TYR A 121 -3.86 -12.62 -19.21
C TYR A 121 -3.41 -12.55 -20.66
N GLN A 122 -3.75 -11.43 -21.30
CA GLN A 122 -3.23 -11.00 -22.58
C GLN A 122 -2.78 -9.55 -22.51
N VAL A 123 -1.75 -9.19 -23.25
CA VAL A 123 -1.22 -7.83 -23.35
C VAL A 123 -1.48 -7.29 -24.74
N PHE A 124 -1.96 -6.04 -24.82
CA PHE A 124 -2.21 -5.36 -26.09
C PHE A 124 -1.57 -3.98 -26.10
N THR A 125 -0.88 -3.67 -27.19
CA THR A 125 -0.34 -2.36 -27.53
C THR A 125 -1.15 -1.63 -28.60
N ASP A 126 -2.09 -2.33 -29.21
CA ASP A 126 -3.03 -1.82 -30.20
C ASP A 126 -4.47 -1.87 -29.66
N ALA A 127 -5.13 -0.72 -29.65
CA ALA A 127 -6.48 -0.58 -29.10
C ALA A 127 -7.53 -1.39 -29.87
N ALA A 128 -7.41 -1.47 -31.21
CA ALA A 128 -8.35 -2.21 -32.03
C ALA A 128 -8.26 -3.72 -31.75
N ALA A 129 -7.05 -4.25 -31.60
CA ALA A 129 -6.82 -5.66 -31.24
C ALA A 129 -7.33 -5.95 -29.83
N ALA A 130 -7.14 -5.06 -28.86
CA ALA A 130 -7.68 -5.18 -27.52
C ALA A 130 -9.21 -5.20 -27.50
N MET A 131 -9.84 -4.29 -28.25
CA MET A 131 -11.30 -4.23 -28.39
C MET A 131 -11.88 -5.48 -29.07
N ASP A 132 -11.20 -6.02 -30.09
CA ASP A 132 -11.63 -7.27 -30.73
C ASP A 132 -11.53 -8.46 -29.78
N TYR A 133 -10.48 -8.52 -28.96
CA TYR A 133 -10.32 -9.57 -27.95
C TYR A 133 -11.46 -9.55 -26.92
N VAL A 134 -11.78 -8.35 -26.34
CA VAL A 134 -12.81 -8.26 -25.30
C VAL A 134 -14.22 -8.53 -25.82
N LYS A 135 -14.47 -8.45 -27.12
CA LYS A 135 -15.75 -8.83 -27.74
C LYS A 135 -16.04 -10.33 -27.66
N SER A 136 -15.01 -11.17 -27.46
CA SER A 136 -15.13 -12.64 -27.47
C SER A 136 -14.61 -13.33 -26.22
N CYS A 137 -13.84 -12.66 -25.35
CA CYS A 137 -13.30 -13.24 -24.12
C CYS A 137 -14.42 -13.63 -23.12
N ALA A 138 -14.06 -14.40 -22.08
CA ALA A 138 -14.98 -14.69 -20.98
C ALA A 138 -15.29 -13.43 -20.16
N LEU A 139 -16.48 -13.34 -19.59
CA LEU A 139 -16.91 -12.27 -18.69
C LEU A 139 -17.23 -12.85 -17.31
N PRO A 140 -17.07 -12.09 -16.22
CA PRO A 140 -16.44 -10.74 -16.18
C PRO A 140 -14.97 -10.78 -16.60
N VAL A 141 -14.42 -9.63 -16.99
CA VAL A 141 -13.02 -9.48 -17.39
C VAL A 141 -12.42 -8.26 -16.70
N VAL A 142 -11.12 -8.31 -16.40
CA VAL A 142 -10.40 -7.19 -15.78
C VAL A 142 -9.49 -6.53 -16.80
N VAL A 143 -9.65 -5.23 -17.01
CA VAL A 143 -8.85 -4.42 -17.94
C VAL A 143 -7.98 -3.46 -17.12
N LYS A 144 -6.66 -3.57 -17.25
CA LYS A 144 -5.69 -2.82 -16.45
C LYS A 144 -4.78 -1.97 -17.34
N ALA A 145 -4.65 -0.68 -17.00
CA ALA A 145 -3.59 0.16 -17.56
C ALA A 145 -2.23 -0.32 -17.06
N ASP A 146 -1.19 -0.27 -17.90
CA ASP A 146 0.19 -0.56 -17.47
C ASP A 146 0.80 0.64 -16.75
N GLY A 147 1.51 0.40 -15.64
CA GLY A 147 2.15 1.44 -14.85
C GLY A 147 1.38 1.87 -13.60
N LEU A 148 1.88 2.94 -12.97
CA LEU A 148 1.30 3.52 -11.77
C LEU A 148 0.09 4.37 -12.14
N ALA A 149 -1.10 3.91 -11.83
CA ALA A 149 -2.36 4.62 -12.10
C ALA A 149 -3.13 4.95 -10.81
N LEU A 150 -2.42 5.12 -9.70
CA LEU A 150 -2.95 5.45 -8.36
C LEU A 150 -4.10 4.51 -7.93
N GLY A 151 -4.02 3.23 -8.31
CA GLY A 151 -5.07 2.24 -8.03
C GLY A 151 -6.36 2.41 -8.87
N LYS A 152 -6.43 3.41 -9.74
CA LYS A 152 -7.63 3.70 -10.55
C LYS A 152 -7.60 3.05 -11.95
N GLY A 153 -6.45 2.57 -12.38
CA GLY A 153 -6.25 1.97 -13.70
C GLY A 153 -6.71 0.50 -13.82
N VAL A 154 -7.56 0.03 -12.91
CA VAL A 154 -8.12 -1.32 -12.90
C VAL A 154 -9.62 -1.24 -13.06
N LEU A 155 -10.14 -1.72 -14.19
CA LEU A 155 -11.56 -1.66 -14.55
C LEU A 155 -12.10 -3.09 -14.69
N ILE A 156 -13.13 -3.41 -13.91
CA ILE A 156 -13.84 -4.69 -14.01
C ILE A 156 -15.02 -4.47 -14.93
N ALA A 157 -15.09 -5.26 -15.99
CA ALA A 157 -16.15 -5.21 -16.99
C ALA A 157 -17.03 -6.46 -16.89
N GLU A 158 -18.30 -6.26 -16.61
CA GLU A 158 -19.32 -7.32 -16.52
C GLU A 158 -20.01 -7.55 -17.87
N THR A 159 -20.01 -6.55 -18.73
CA THR A 159 -20.61 -6.60 -20.08
C THR A 159 -19.57 -6.37 -21.17
N ARG A 160 -19.91 -6.71 -22.42
CA ARG A 160 -19.07 -6.44 -23.59
C ARG A 160 -18.86 -4.95 -23.81
N GLU A 161 -19.92 -4.20 -23.64
CA GLU A 161 -19.94 -2.75 -23.76
C GLU A 161 -19.00 -2.10 -22.74
N ASP A 162 -19.07 -2.54 -21.48
CA ASP A 162 -18.15 -2.04 -20.42
C ASP A 162 -16.69 -2.40 -20.73
N ALA A 163 -16.43 -3.60 -21.25
CA ALA A 163 -15.09 -4.04 -21.61
C ALA A 163 -14.48 -3.21 -22.74
N VAL A 164 -15.28 -2.92 -23.78
CA VAL A 164 -14.87 -2.04 -24.87
C VAL A 164 -14.62 -0.62 -24.35
N ALA A 165 -15.55 -0.07 -23.55
CA ALA A 165 -15.41 1.26 -22.95
C ALA A 165 -14.17 1.37 -22.05
N ALA A 166 -13.82 0.31 -21.31
CA ALA A 166 -12.60 0.27 -20.50
C ALA A 166 -11.33 0.35 -21.36
N VAL A 167 -11.26 -0.38 -22.46
CA VAL A 167 -10.14 -0.30 -23.41
C VAL A 167 -10.05 1.10 -24.04
N GLU A 168 -11.17 1.65 -24.49
CA GLU A 168 -11.24 3.01 -25.05
C GLU A 168 -10.73 4.05 -24.07
N SER A 169 -11.23 4.03 -22.84
CA SER A 169 -10.83 4.96 -21.77
C SER A 169 -9.32 4.90 -21.49
N ILE A 170 -8.74 3.70 -21.42
CA ILE A 170 -7.32 3.51 -21.13
C ILE A 170 -6.45 3.90 -22.33
N MET A 171 -6.73 3.36 -23.51
CA MET A 171 -5.81 3.42 -24.65
C MET A 171 -6.08 4.58 -25.60
N LEU A 172 -7.33 5.00 -25.78
CA LEU A 172 -7.71 6.05 -26.71
C LEU A 172 -7.87 7.40 -26.00
N ASP A 173 -8.66 7.46 -24.94
CA ASP A 173 -8.87 8.69 -24.17
C ASP A 173 -7.69 9.04 -23.27
N ARG A 174 -6.77 8.07 -23.08
CA ARG A 174 -5.57 8.20 -22.23
C ARG A 174 -5.88 8.71 -20.82
N ALA A 175 -6.95 8.19 -20.23
CA ALA A 175 -7.39 8.57 -18.89
C ALA A 175 -6.28 8.43 -17.82
N PHE A 176 -5.27 7.59 -18.08
CA PHE A 176 -4.12 7.35 -17.19
C PHE A 176 -2.79 7.74 -17.84
N GLY A 177 -2.81 8.67 -18.81
CA GLY A 177 -1.59 9.15 -19.49
C GLY A 177 -0.80 8.02 -20.15
N ASP A 178 0.52 8.03 -19.96
CA ASP A 178 1.42 7.04 -20.55
C ASP A 178 1.19 5.60 -20.07
N SER A 179 0.55 5.41 -18.90
CA SER A 179 0.12 4.09 -18.44
C SER A 179 -0.92 3.43 -19.36
N GLY A 180 -1.55 4.20 -20.24
CA GLY A 180 -2.47 3.72 -21.29
C GLY A 180 -1.80 3.32 -22.61
N ASN A 181 -0.48 3.35 -22.71
CA ASN A 181 0.21 2.92 -23.94
C ASN A 181 0.05 1.43 -24.22
N GLN A 182 -0.20 0.64 -23.20
CA GLN A 182 -0.57 -0.77 -23.31
C GLN A 182 -1.56 -1.16 -22.22
N VAL A 183 -2.27 -2.24 -22.45
CA VAL A 183 -3.30 -2.74 -21.55
C VAL A 183 -3.07 -4.23 -21.27
N VAL A 184 -3.30 -4.61 -20.00
CA VAL A 184 -3.35 -6.02 -19.59
C VAL A 184 -4.82 -6.38 -19.38
N ILE A 185 -5.27 -7.44 -20.06
CA ILE A 185 -6.62 -7.96 -19.96
C ILE A 185 -6.55 -9.32 -19.29
N GLU A 186 -7.21 -9.47 -18.14
CA GLU A 186 -7.11 -10.64 -17.27
C GLU A 186 -8.45 -11.32 -17.03
N GLU A 187 -8.42 -12.63 -16.80
CA GLU A 187 -9.57 -13.33 -16.22
C GLU A 187 -9.97 -12.72 -14.88
N PHE A 188 -11.26 -12.71 -14.60
CA PHE A 188 -11.77 -12.27 -13.30
C PHE A 188 -11.63 -13.42 -12.28
N LEU A 189 -10.79 -13.21 -11.26
CA LEU A 189 -10.61 -14.15 -10.17
C LEU A 189 -11.70 -13.99 -9.12
N THR A 190 -12.10 -15.09 -8.49
CA THR A 190 -13.08 -15.12 -7.41
C THR A 190 -12.51 -15.79 -6.17
N GLY A 191 -12.85 -15.26 -5.01
CA GLY A 191 -12.42 -15.74 -3.70
C GLY A 191 -12.18 -14.60 -2.72
N PRO A 192 -11.77 -14.87 -1.49
CA PRO A 192 -11.33 -13.85 -0.56
C PRO A 192 -10.02 -13.19 -1.00
N GLU A 193 -9.96 -11.87 -0.93
CA GLU A 193 -8.72 -11.13 -1.11
C GLU A 193 -7.91 -11.09 0.18
N VAL A 194 -6.60 -11.18 0.06
CA VAL A 194 -5.65 -11.08 1.17
C VAL A 194 -4.49 -10.20 0.78
N SER A 195 -4.12 -9.29 1.66
CA SER A 195 -2.90 -8.50 1.54
C SER A 195 -1.84 -9.08 2.48
N VAL A 196 -0.68 -9.45 1.93
CA VAL A 196 0.48 -9.87 2.71
C VAL A 196 1.66 -8.99 2.35
N LEU A 197 2.11 -8.17 3.29
CA LEU A 197 3.34 -7.42 3.18
C LEU A 197 4.48 -8.30 3.68
N ALA A 198 5.63 -8.21 3.07
CA ALA A 198 6.80 -8.96 3.50
C ALA A 198 8.05 -8.09 3.51
N PHE A 199 8.84 -8.20 4.57
CA PHE A 199 10.22 -7.71 4.56
C PHE A 199 11.09 -8.66 3.74
N THR A 200 11.99 -8.11 2.95
CA THR A 200 12.97 -8.92 2.22
C THR A 200 14.30 -8.19 2.04
N ASP A 201 15.36 -8.95 2.08
CA ASP A 201 16.74 -8.51 1.76
C ASP A 201 17.18 -9.02 0.37
N GLY A 202 16.27 -9.59 -0.40
CA GLY A 202 16.50 -10.20 -1.70
C GLY A 202 16.75 -11.71 -1.67
N LYS A 203 16.93 -12.29 -0.49
CA LYS A 203 17.11 -13.74 -0.28
C LYS A 203 16.09 -14.26 0.73
N THR A 204 16.02 -13.63 1.88
CA THR A 204 15.10 -13.96 2.96
C THR A 204 13.81 -13.17 2.76
N VAL A 205 12.68 -13.83 2.95
CA VAL A 205 11.33 -13.22 2.94
C VAL A 205 10.71 -13.48 4.30
N VAL A 206 10.33 -12.40 4.97
CA VAL A 206 9.63 -12.47 6.27
C VAL A 206 8.26 -11.81 6.13
N PRO A 207 7.19 -12.60 5.93
CA PRO A 207 5.84 -12.06 5.85
C PRO A 207 5.41 -11.41 7.16
N MET A 208 4.71 -10.30 7.05
CA MET A 208 4.05 -9.63 8.16
C MET A 208 2.67 -10.25 8.40
N VAL A 209 1.98 -9.82 9.45
CA VAL A 209 0.59 -10.20 9.69
C VAL A 209 -0.25 -9.90 8.45
N SER A 210 -1.06 -10.85 8.02
CA SER A 210 -1.98 -10.67 6.89
C SER A 210 -3.05 -9.64 7.19
N SER A 211 -3.57 -8.99 6.16
CA SER A 211 -4.64 -7.99 6.34
C SER A 211 -5.74 -8.15 5.28
N MET A 212 -6.88 -7.53 5.58
CA MET A 212 -8.04 -7.46 4.69
C MET A 212 -8.40 -5.99 4.49
N ASP A 213 -8.16 -5.50 3.28
CA ASP A 213 -8.54 -4.14 2.87
C ASP A 213 -9.98 -4.11 2.32
N HIS A 214 -10.58 -2.91 2.36
CA HIS A 214 -11.92 -2.63 1.86
C HIS A 214 -11.83 -1.52 0.82
N LYS A 215 -11.81 -1.91 -0.46
CA LYS A 215 -11.47 -0.99 -1.56
C LYS A 215 -12.63 -0.12 -2.04
N ARG A 216 -13.87 -0.56 -1.86
CA ARG A 216 -15.04 0.21 -2.30
C ARG A 216 -15.35 1.36 -1.34
N ALA A 217 -15.84 2.48 -1.90
CA ALA A 217 -16.07 3.72 -1.16
C ALA A 217 -17.17 3.61 -0.09
N HIS A 218 -18.19 2.80 -0.33
CA HIS A 218 -19.40 2.74 0.50
C HIS A 218 -19.60 1.35 1.12
N ASP A 219 -20.48 1.31 2.13
CA ASP A 219 -20.89 0.08 2.81
C ASP A 219 -21.38 -0.97 1.79
N HIS A 220 -21.27 -2.24 2.16
CA HIS A 220 -21.64 -3.39 1.34
C HIS A 220 -20.85 -3.53 0.03
N ASP A 221 -19.63 -2.99 -0.01
CA ASP A 221 -18.76 -2.95 -1.19
C ASP A 221 -19.41 -2.28 -2.40
N GLU A 222 -20.13 -1.18 -2.15
CA GLU A 222 -20.73 -0.35 -3.18
C GLU A 222 -19.85 0.87 -3.53
N GLY A 223 -20.19 1.52 -4.64
CA GLY A 223 -19.50 2.71 -5.12
C GLY A 223 -18.19 2.40 -5.87
N LEU A 224 -17.39 3.43 -6.06
CA LEU A 224 -16.13 3.34 -6.81
C LEU A 224 -15.00 2.68 -6.00
N ASN A 225 -14.03 2.13 -6.70
CA ASN A 225 -12.78 1.71 -6.09
C ASN A 225 -12.00 2.92 -5.57
N THR A 226 -11.35 2.72 -4.43
CA THR A 226 -10.54 3.74 -3.73
C THR A 226 -9.15 3.19 -3.44
N GLY A 227 -8.33 3.97 -2.76
CA GLY A 227 -7.07 3.52 -2.19
C GLY A 227 -7.21 2.58 -0.98
N GLY A 228 -8.44 2.39 -0.49
CA GLY A 228 -8.78 1.61 0.70
C GLY A 228 -9.53 2.46 1.73
N MET A 229 -10.67 1.96 2.19
CA MET A 229 -11.56 2.64 3.16
C MET A 229 -11.42 2.10 4.58
N GLY A 230 -10.57 1.13 4.76
CA GLY A 230 -10.30 0.53 6.04
C GLY A 230 -9.75 -0.88 5.90
N THR A 231 -9.09 -1.33 6.94
CA THR A 231 -8.42 -2.63 6.91
C THR A 231 -8.41 -3.25 8.31
N VAL A 232 -8.36 -4.56 8.35
CA VAL A 232 -8.22 -5.34 9.58
C VAL A 232 -7.06 -6.33 9.45
N ALA A 233 -6.43 -6.66 10.56
CA ALA A 233 -5.39 -7.69 10.66
C ALA A 233 -5.57 -8.46 11.97
N PRO A 234 -5.37 -9.80 11.96
CA PRO A 234 -5.10 -10.65 10.80
C PRO A 234 -6.31 -10.88 9.90
N ASN A 235 -6.07 -11.37 8.68
CA ASN A 235 -7.12 -11.81 7.77
C ASN A 235 -7.48 -13.27 8.08
N PRO A 236 -8.72 -13.59 8.49
CA PRO A 236 -9.11 -14.94 8.91
C PRO A 236 -9.03 -16.00 7.81
N TYR A 237 -9.11 -15.60 6.55
CA TYR A 237 -8.98 -16.52 5.42
C TYR A 237 -7.54 -16.99 5.18
N TYR A 238 -6.56 -16.26 5.73
CA TYR A 238 -5.15 -16.58 5.57
C TYR A 238 -4.67 -17.46 6.71
N THR A 239 -4.93 -18.76 6.60
CA THR A 239 -4.55 -19.78 7.58
C THR A 239 -3.06 -20.09 7.51
N GLU A 240 -2.51 -20.78 8.52
CA GLU A 240 -1.12 -21.26 8.52
C GLU A 240 -0.80 -22.14 7.30
N ASP A 241 -1.72 -23.03 6.91
CA ASP A 241 -1.57 -23.85 5.70
C ASP A 241 -1.52 -22.98 4.44
N MET A 242 -2.37 -21.97 4.35
CA MET A 242 -2.36 -21.04 3.23
C MET A 242 -1.07 -20.22 3.20
N ALA A 243 -0.58 -19.78 4.36
CA ALA A 243 0.70 -19.07 4.49
C ALA A 243 1.88 -19.93 3.99
N ARG A 244 1.89 -21.21 4.32
CA ARG A 244 2.91 -22.15 3.83
C ARG A 244 2.83 -22.31 2.32
N VAL A 245 1.63 -22.52 1.76
CA VAL A 245 1.44 -22.63 0.31
C VAL A 245 1.91 -21.34 -0.39
N CYS A 246 1.54 -20.17 0.10
CA CYS A 246 1.97 -18.89 -0.48
C CYS A 246 3.50 -18.71 -0.41
N MET A 247 4.12 -19.10 0.70
CA MET A 247 5.58 -19.05 0.81
C MET A 247 6.26 -19.90 -0.26
N GLU A 248 5.82 -21.15 -0.41
CA GLU A 248 6.43 -22.13 -1.31
C GLU A 248 6.15 -21.85 -2.81
N THR A 249 4.95 -21.36 -3.13
CA THR A 249 4.50 -21.22 -4.53
C THR A 249 4.55 -19.79 -5.06
N ILE A 250 4.61 -18.79 -4.19
CA ILE A 250 4.55 -17.37 -4.58
C ILE A 250 5.74 -16.57 -4.03
N PHE A 251 5.98 -16.54 -2.72
CA PHE A 251 6.92 -15.58 -2.14
C PHE A 251 8.37 -15.92 -2.48
N LEU A 252 8.82 -17.13 -2.18
CA LEU A 252 10.18 -17.57 -2.53
C LEU A 252 10.40 -17.59 -4.05
N PRO A 253 9.48 -18.15 -4.88
CA PRO A 253 9.62 -18.07 -6.33
C PRO A 253 9.69 -16.64 -6.88
N THR A 254 9.00 -15.66 -6.27
CA THR A 254 9.11 -14.26 -6.67
C THR A 254 10.52 -13.70 -6.43
N MET A 255 11.13 -14.01 -5.29
CA MET A 255 12.51 -13.57 -5.00
C MET A 255 13.52 -14.21 -5.96
N GLU A 256 13.38 -15.50 -6.21
CA GLU A 256 14.22 -16.22 -7.18
C GLU A 256 14.08 -15.64 -8.58
N ALA A 257 12.85 -15.34 -9.03
CA ALA A 257 12.58 -14.73 -10.31
C ALA A 257 13.22 -13.34 -10.44
N MET A 258 13.04 -12.49 -9.44
CA MET A 258 13.64 -11.15 -9.43
C MET A 258 15.17 -11.19 -9.46
N ASN A 259 15.79 -12.11 -8.72
CA ASN A 259 17.22 -12.32 -8.75
C ASN A 259 17.71 -12.85 -10.11
N ALA A 260 16.97 -13.77 -10.72
CA ALA A 260 17.30 -14.31 -12.04
C ALA A 260 17.25 -13.25 -13.15
N GLU A 261 16.40 -12.24 -12.99
CA GLU A 261 16.30 -11.08 -13.89
C GLU A 261 17.30 -9.94 -13.54
N ASN A 262 18.24 -10.16 -12.59
CA ASN A 262 19.16 -9.14 -12.07
C ASN A 262 18.44 -7.92 -11.48
N ARG A 263 17.30 -8.13 -10.83
CA ARG A 263 16.44 -7.12 -10.22
C ARG A 263 16.19 -7.43 -8.75
N THR A 264 17.26 -7.73 -8.01
CA THR A 264 17.16 -8.06 -6.58
C THR A 264 16.32 -7.04 -5.83
N PHE A 265 15.27 -7.52 -5.18
CA PHE A 265 14.34 -6.66 -4.45
C PHE A 265 14.71 -6.64 -2.95
N ARG A 266 14.93 -5.45 -2.40
CA ARG A 266 15.17 -5.22 -0.97
C ARG A 266 14.19 -4.18 -0.47
N GLY A 267 13.53 -4.46 0.66
CA GLY A 267 12.55 -3.54 1.22
C GLY A 267 11.27 -4.25 1.67
N CYS A 268 10.13 -3.61 1.46
CA CYS A 268 8.81 -4.19 1.68
C CYS A 268 8.18 -4.53 0.33
N LEU A 269 7.90 -5.81 0.10
CA LEU A 269 7.12 -6.27 -1.04
C LEU A 269 5.72 -6.64 -0.58
N TYR A 270 4.73 -6.01 -1.19
CA TYR A 270 3.32 -6.28 -0.94
C TYR A 270 2.80 -7.26 -1.99
N PHE A 271 2.21 -8.35 -1.51
CA PHE A 271 1.52 -9.35 -2.31
C PHE A 271 0.02 -9.18 -2.16
N GLY A 272 -0.66 -8.74 -3.22
CA GLY A 272 -2.12 -8.79 -3.32
C GLY A 272 -2.54 -10.15 -3.84
N LEU A 273 -3.27 -10.92 -3.04
CA LEU A 273 -3.61 -12.30 -3.31
C LEU A 273 -5.12 -12.51 -3.41
N MET A 274 -5.54 -13.38 -4.30
CA MET A 274 -6.87 -13.97 -4.32
C MET A 274 -6.79 -15.43 -3.92
N LEU A 275 -7.52 -15.83 -2.89
CA LEU A 275 -7.61 -17.22 -2.47
C LEU A 275 -8.70 -17.92 -3.28
N THR A 276 -8.32 -18.41 -4.46
CA THR A 276 -9.28 -19.06 -5.38
C THR A 276 -9.54 -20.51 -4.95
N PRO A 277 -10.61 -21.15 -5.45
CA PRO A 277 -10.84 -22.59 -5.23
C PRO A 277 -9.69 -23.49 -5.68
N ASN A 278 -8.85 -23.01 -6.60
CA ASN A 278 -7.70 -23.75 -7.14
C ASN A 278 -6.36 -23.32 -6.50
N GLY A 279 -6.41 -22.65 -5.36
CA GLY A 279 -5.23 -22.15 -4.65
C GLY A 279 -5.03 -20.64 -4.75
N PRO A 280 -4.02 -20.09 -4.06
CA PRO A 280 -3.75 -18.67 -4.07
C PRO A 280 -3.18 -18.23 -5.42
N LYS A 281 -3.64 -17.08 -5.91
CA LYS A 281 -3.11 -16.41 -7.10
C LYS A 281 -2.76 -14.97 -6.79
N VAL A 282 -1.66 -14.48 -7.38
CA VAL A 282 -1.27 -13.08 -7.27
C VAL A 282 -2.19 -12.21 -8.12
N ILE A 283 -2.83 -11.22 -7.49
CA ILE A 283 -3.58 -10.17 -8.19
C ILE A 283 -2.61 -9.09 -8.67
N GLU A 284 -1.73 -8.64 -7.77
CA GLU A 284 -0.75 -7.59 -8.02
C GLU A 284 0.39 -7.64 -7.01
N TYR A 285 1.50 -7.02 -7.37
CA TYR A 285 2.57 -6.64 -6.46
C TYR A 285 2.57 -5.14 -6.23
N ASN A 286 2.97 -4.72 -5.02
CA ASN A 286 3.37 -3.34 -4.78
C ASN A 286 4.78 -3.33 -4.17
N CYS A 287 5.62 -2.41 -4.63
CA CYS A 287 7.05 -2.35 -4.26
C CYS A 287 7.31 -1.60 -2.95
N ARG A 288 6.31 -1.47 -2.10
CA ARG A 288 6.29 -0.63 -0.90
C ARG A 288 5.25 -1.11 0.10
N PHE A 289 5.26 -0.53 1.29
CA PHE A 289 4.18 -0.69 2.26
C PHE A 289 2.82 -0.28 1.68
N GLY A 290 1.75 -0.96 2.08
CA GLY A 290 0.38 -0.61 1.73
C GLY A 290 -0.18 0.58 2.52
N ASP A 291 -1.22 1.19 2.01
CA ASP A 291 -2.00 2.23 2.68
C ASP A 291 -3.50 1.99 2.42
N PRO A 292 -4.30 1.50 3.37
CA PRO A 292 -4.11 1.59 4.82
C PRO A 292 -3.55 0.34 5.54
N GLU A 293 -3.00 -0.65 4.87
CA GLU A 293 -2.54 -1.89 5.51
C GLU A 293 -1.45 -1.64 6.58
N THR A 294 -0.55 -0.71 6.31
CA THR A 294 0.53 -0.32 7.24
C THR A 294 -0.03 0.12 8.59
N GLN A 295 -1.19 0.78 8.60
CA GLN A 295 -1.85 1.30 9.79
C GLN A 295 -2.41 0.21 10.73
N VAL A 296 -2.50 -1.04 10.27
CA VAL A 296 -2.87 -2.18 11.14
C VAL A 296 -1.70 -3.13 11.38
N VAL A 297 -0.76 -3.21 10.43
CA VAL A 297 0.36 -4.17 10.53
C VAL A 297 1.46 -3.65 11.46
N LEU A 298 1.87 -2.39 11.33
CA LEU A 298 2.92 -1.81 12.18
C LEU A 298 2.54 -1.68 13.66
N PRO A 299 1.29 -1.37 14.05
CA PRO A 299 0.90 -1.42 15.46
C PRO A 299 1.03 -2.79 16.12
N LEU A 300 1.00 -3.87 15.33
CA LEU A 300 1.19 -5.24 15.80
C LEU A 300 2.65 -5.67 15.81
N LEU A 301 3.56 -4.92 15.19
CA LEU A 301 4.99 -5.24 15.19
C LEU A 301 5.60 -4.97 16.57
N GLU A 302 6.18 -6.00 17.18
CA GLU A 302 6.88 -5.92 18.47
C GLU A 302 8.39 -5.65 18.30
N SER A 303 8.98 -6.11 17.22
CA SER A 303 10.40 -5.88 16.89
C SER A 303 10.64 -4.45 16.42
N ASP A 304 11.87 -3.98 16.57
CA ASP A 304 12.27 -2.63 16.15
C ASP A 304 12.29 -2.49 14.62
N LEU A 305 11.48 -1.56 14.10
CA LEU A 305 11.33 -1.36 12.66
C LEU A 305 12.63 -0.88 11.99
N LEU A 306 13.38 0.03 12.63
CA LEU A 306 14.61 0.54 12.05
C LEU A 306 15.65 -0.57 11.87
N THR A 307 15.81 -1.43 12.87
CA THR A 307 16.71 -2.59 12.81
C THR A 307 16.33 -3.53 11.66
N ILE A 308 15.04 -3.81 11.49
CA ILE A 308 14.56 -4.63 10.39
C ILE A 308 14.84 -3.97 9.03
N MET A 309 14.57 -2.67 8.90
CA MET A 309 14.83 -1.93 7.67
C MET A 309 16.32 -1.92 7.29
N GLN A 310 17.19 -1.74 8.28
CA GLN A 310 18.64 -1.82 8.08
C GLN A 310 19.06 -3.23 7.66
N ALA A 311 18.49 -4.28 8.26
CA ALA A 311 18.74 -5.66 7.90
C ALA A 311 18.31 -6.00 6.46
N CYS A 312 17.17 -5.48 6.02
CA CYS A 312 16.72 -5.61 4.62
C CYS A 312 17.75 -5.02 3.65
N ARG A 313 18.26 -3.83 3.95
CA ARG A 313 19.29 -3.20 3.13
C ARG A 313 20.60 -3.95 3.14
N ASN A 314 21.03 -4.41 4.30
CA ASN A 314 22.36 -5.01 4.52
C ASN A 314 22.45 -6.49 4.15
N GLY A 315 21.34 -7.16 3.85
CA GLY A 315 21.32 -8.60 3.53
C GLY A 315 21.46 -9.49 4.78
N THR A 316 21.02 -9.02 5.94
CA THR A 316 21.13 -9.71 7.24
C THR A 316 19.77 -10.03 7.86
N LEU A 317 18.71 -10.03 7.06
CA LEU A 317 17.35 -10.27 7.56
C LEU A 317 17.18 -11.66 8.18
N ALA A 318 17.88 -12.67 7.66
CA ALA A 318 17.85 -14.03 8.20
C ALA A 318 18.35 -14.13 9.66
N GLU A 319 19.17 -13.17 10.10
CA GLU A 319 19.77 -13.11 11.45
C GLU A 319 19.01 -12.13 12.35
N THR A 320 17.94 -11.50 11.84
CA THR A 320 17.18 -10.46 12.52
C THR A 320 15.85 -11.02 13.00
N GLU A 321 15.55 -10.82 14.30
CA GLU A 321 14.25 -11.20 14.83
C GLU A 321 13.16 -10.28 14.34
N VAL A 322 12.10 -10.84 13.77
CA VAL A 322 10.89 -10.15 13.37
C VAL A 322 9.70 -10.80 14.04
N LYS A 323 9.16 -10.13 15.04
CA LYS A 323 8.07 -10.63 15.86
C LYS A 323 6.86 -9.70 15.82
N PHE A 324 5.69 -10.29 15.67
CA PHE A 324 4.40 -9.61 15.76
C PHE A 324 3.61 -10.11 16.97
N SER A 325 2.78 -9.26 17.52
CA SER A 325 1.81 -9.60 18.56
C SER A 325 0.75 -10.58 18.02
N ASP A 326 0.25 -11.45 18.88
CA ASP A 326 -0.87 -12.37 18.58
C ASP A 326 -2.23 -11.66 18.57
N GLY A 327 -2.27 -10.34 18.79
CA GLY A 327 -3.48 -9.54 18.82
C GLY A 327 -4.03 -9.24 17.42
N ALA A 328 -4.97 -8.31 17.40
CA ALA A 328 -5.63 -7.84 16.18
C ALA A 328 -5.63 -6.30 16.11
N ALA A 329 -5.78 -5.78 14.90
CA ALA A 329 -5.90 -4.35 14.65
C ALA A 329 -7.00 -4.06 13.63
N CYS A 330 -7.63 -2.89 13.76
CA CYS A 330 -8.58 -2.35 12.80
C CYS A 330 -8.27 -0.88 12.56
N CYS A 331 -8.24 -0.49 11.29
CA CYS A 331 -8.14 0.91 10.86
C CYS A 331 -9.36 1.28 10.03
N VAL A 332 -10.07 2.31 10.43
CA VAL A 332 -11.20 2.89 9.69
C VAL A 332 -10.74 4.20 9.06
N ILE A 333 -10.88 4.32 7.74
CA ILE A 333 -10.54 5.54 7.03
C ILE A 333 -11.72 6.51 7.10
N MET A 334 -11.45 7.72 7.61
CA MET A 334 -12.36 8.86 7.51
C MET A 334 -11.96 9.70 6.31
N ALA A 335 -12.88 9.86 5.39
CA ALA A 335 -12.66 10.52 4.11
C ALA A 335 -13.52 11.78 3.96
N SER A 336 -13.12 12.65 3.04
CA SER A 336 -13.94 13.80 2.61
C SER A 336 -15.07 13.32 1.72
N SER A 337 -16.31 13.79 1.98
CA SER A 337 -17.48 13.45 1.17
C SER A 337 -17.25 13.77 -0.31
N GLY A 338 -17.59 12.81 -1.17
CA GLY A 338 -17.32 12.85 -2.61
C GLY A 338 -16.05 12.10 -3.03
N TYR A 339 -15.15 11.74 -2.10
CA TYR A 339 -14.02 10.88 -2.42
C TYR A 339 -14.51 9.52 -2.99
N PRO A 340 -13.91 8.94 -4.03
CA PRO A 340 -12.61 9.29 -4.66
C PRO A 340 -12.69 10.30 -5.81
N GLU A 341 -13.81 10.94 -6.04
CA GLU A 341 -14.00 11.89 -7.14
C GLU A 341 -13.75 13.33 -6.67
N HIS A 342 -14.83 14.09 -6.51
CA HIS A 342 -14.78 15.51 -6.19
C HIS A 342 -15.12 15.74 -4.70
N TYR A 343 -14.27 16.45 -3.98
CA TYR A 343 -14.48 16.76 -2.57
C TYR A 343 -13.97 18.16 -2.21
N GLU A 344 -14.60 18.77 -1.22
CA GLU A 344 -14.17 20.03 -0.64
C GLU A 344 -13.10 19.82 0.45
N LYS A 345 -12.28 20.83 0.69
CA LYS A 345 -11.15 20.84 1.64
C LYS A 345 -11.26 22.04 2.58
N GLY A 346 -10.43 22.03 3.64
CA GLY A 346 -10.28 23.17 4.55
C GLY A 346 -11.19 23.10 5.79
N PHE A 347 -11.82 21.96 6.05
CA PHE A 347 -12.63 21.76 7.25
C PHE A 347 -11.76 21.44 8.46
N ALA A 348 -12.06 22.08 9.62
CA ALA A 348 -11.35 21.85 10.86
C ALA A 348 -11.63 20.45 11.42
N ILE A 349 -10.55 19.78 11.82
CA ILE A 349 -10.60 18.42 12.40
C ILE A 349 -10.43 18.57 13.92
N THR A 350 -11.34 17.96 14.67
CA THR A 350 -11.27 17.88 16.13
C THR A 350 -11.30 16.42 16.57
N MET A 351 -10.47 16.07 17.53
CA MET A 351 -10.44 14.74 18.15
C MET A 351 -9.80 14.83 19.54
N PRO A 352 -10.19 13.96 20.49
CA PRO A 352 -9.50 13.84 21.77
C PRO A 352 -8.04 13.44 21.61
N ALA A 353 -7.18 13.86 22.54
CA ALA A 353 -5.75 13.54 22.51
C ALA A 353 -5.49 12.01 22.52
N GLU A 354 -6.30 11.24 23.25
CA GLU A 354 -6.21 9.78 23.26
C GLU A 354 -6.50 9.18 21.87
N THR A 355 -7.53 9.66 21.17
CA THR A 355 -7.84 9.24 19.80
C THR A 355 -6.74 9.66 18.83
N ALA A 356 -6.20 10.87 18.97
CA ALA A 356 -5.11 11.38 18.13
C ALA A 356 -3.84 10.51 18.22
N ALA A 357 -3.53 9.97 19.40
CA ALA A 357 -2.40 9.06 19.61
C ALA A 357 -2.49 7.79 18.76
N HIS A 358 -3.70 7.35 18.42
CA HIS A 358 -3.98 6.16 17.62
C HIS A 358 -4.52 6.48 16.22
N THR A 359 -4.36 7.70 15.77
CA THR A 359 -4.81 8.16 14.45
C THR A 359 -3.60 8.44 13.57
N TYR A 360 -3.66 7.93 12.35
CA TYR A 360 -2.70 8.21 11.30
C TYR A 360 -3.29 9.23 10.34
N VAL A 361 -2.66 10.38 10.25
CA VAL A 361 -3.14 11.49 9.43
C VAL A 361 -2.60 11.34 8.00
N ALA A 362 -3.48 11.50 7.04
CA ALA A 362 -3.16 11.47 5.62
C ALA A 362 -3.44 12.84 4.98
N GLY A 363 -4.65 13.03 4.46
CA GLY A 363 -5.04 14.26 3.77
C GLY A 363 -5.42 15.40 4.71
N ALA A 364 -4.50 15.85 5.53
CA ALA A 364 -4.70 17.01 6.39
C ALA A 364 -3.44 17.87 6.48
N LYS A 365 -3.64 19.17 6.58
CA LYS A 365 -2.58 20.18 6.77
C LYS A 365 -2.78 20.93 8.07
N ARG A 366 -1.71 21.48 8.61
CA ARG A 366 -1.75 22.35 9.78
C ARG A 366 -1.69 23.81 9.34
N GLU A 367 -2.64 24.60 9.82
CA GLU A 367 -2.63 26.06 9.71
C GLU A 367 -2.75 26.63 11.10
N GLU A 368 -1.72 27.34 11.55
CA GLU A 368 -1.58 27.76 12.94
C GLU A 368 -1.74 26.56 13.90
N ASP A 369 -2.70 26.59 14.81
CA ASP A 369 -2.97 25.52 15.78
C ASP A 369 -4.09 24.56 15.32
N ARG A 370 -4.59 24.72 14.09
CA ARG A 370 -5.70 23.91 13.55
C ARG A 370 -5.22 22.88 12.55
N LEU A 371 -5.78 21.68 12.64
CA LEU A 371 -5.65 20.64 11.63
C LEU A 371 -6.85 20.76 10.68
N LEU A 372 -6.59 20.92 9.38
CA LEU A 372 -7.61 21.12 8.35
C LEU A 372 -7.54 20.01 7.31
N THR A 373 -8.69 19.59 6.78
CA THR A 373 -8.74 18.63 5.67
C THR A 373 -8.05 19.19 4.42
N SER A 374 -7.27 18.36 3.74
CA SER A 374 -6.55 18.73 2.51
C SER A 374 -6.53 17.62 1.44
N GLY A 375 -7.17 16.49 1.70
CA GLY A 375 -7.18 15.34 0.80
C GLY A 375 -8.47 14.54 0.88
N GLY A 376 -8.57 13.49 0.06
CA GLY A 376 -9.72 12.60 0.01
C GLY A 376 -9.79 11.67 1.21
N ARG A 377 -8.77 10.83 1.41
CA ARG A 377 -8.59 10.07 2.66
C ARG A 377 -7.90 10.99 3.66
N VAL A 378 -8.56 11.30 4.76
CA VAL A 378 -8.13 12.33 5.70
C VAL A 378 -7.41 11.71 6.89
N LEU A 379 -8.02 10.72 7.54
CA LEU A 379 -7.51 10.07 8.74
C LEU A 379 -7.68 8.56 8.66
N GLY A 380 -6.74 7.82 9.23
CA GLY A 380 -6.89 6.39 9.56
C GLY A 380 -6.97 6.23 11.07
N VAL A 381 -8.17 6.01 11.59
CA VAL A 381 -8.43 5.83 13.02
C VAL A 381 -8.25 4.37 13.37
N THR A 382 -7.28 4.06 14.22
CA THR A 382 -6.82 2.69 14.45
C THR A 382 -7.02 2.26 15.90
N ALA A 383 -7.29 0.99 16.10
CA ALA A 383 -7.27 0.34 17.41
C ALA A 383 -6.61 -1.04 17.31
N THR A 384 -5.97 -1.44 18.41
CA THR A 384 -5.47 -2.80 18.63
C THR A 384 -6.19 -3.42 19.84
N ALA A 385 -6.37 -4.73 19.80
CA ALA A 385 -6.96 -5.51 20.88
C ALA A 385 -6.46 -6.96 20.83
N ALA A 386 -6.86 -7.78 21.81
CA ALA A 386 -6.50 -9.18 21.84
C ALA A 386 -7.17 -10.01 20.72
N ASP A 387 -8.32 -9.57 20.24
CA ASP A 387 -9.09 -10.22 19.18
C ASP A 387 -9.67 -9.20 18.19
N LEU A 388 -10.07 -9.71 17.03
CA LEU A 388 -10.53 -8.90 15.92
C LEU A 388 -11.81 -8.13 16.22
N LYS A 389 -12.78 -8.77 16.89
CA LYS A 389 -14.04 -8.12 17.25
C LYS A 389 -13.80 -6.92 18.16
N SER A 390 -13.01 -7.11 19.21
CA SER A 390 -12.65 -6.04 20.15
C SER A 390 -11.86 -4.90 19.48
N ALA A 391 -10.97 -5.22 18.53
CA ALA A 391 -10.25 -4.21 17.78
C ALA A 391 -11.17 -3.36 16.89
N ILE A 392 -12.15 -3.99 16.23
CA ILE A 392 -13.13 -3.30 15.39
C ILE A 392 -14.03 -2.39 16.26
N GLU A 393 -14.60 -2.92 17.34
CA GLU A 393 -15.44 -2.14 18.25
C GLU A 393 -14.71 -0.90 18.76
N LYS A 394 -13.49 -1.08 19.23
CA LYS A 394 -12.66 0.01 19.77
C LYS A 394 -12.25 1.04 18.69
N ALA A 395 -12.04 0.60 17.44
CA ALA A 395 -11.76 1.52 16.33
C ALA A 395 -12.98 2.42 16.05
N TYR A 396 -14.17 1.86 16.02
CA TYR A 396 -15.41 2.64 15.81
C TYR A 396 -15.73 3.56 16.98
N GLU A 397 -15.53 3.16 18.25
CA GLU A 397 -15.64 4.05 19.42
C GLU A 397 -14.74 5.29 19.26
N ARG A 398 -13.52 5.11 18.75
CA ARG A 398 -12.61 6.22 18.46
C ARG A 398 -13.09 7.08 17.30
N VAL A 399 -13.60 6.47 16.23
CA VAL A 399 -14.16 7.19 15.07
C VAL A 399 -15.28 8.13 15.49
N GLU A 400 -16.17 7.70 16.38
CA GLU A 400 -17.28 8.51 16.90
C GLU A 400 -16.79 9.76 17.66
N SER A 401 -15.58 9.76 18.18
CA SER A 401 -14.97 10.89 18.88
C SER A 401 -14.28 11.90 17.96
N VAL A 402 -14.14 11.59 16.66
CA VAL A 402 -13.50 12.45 15.65
C VAL A 402 -14.56 13.22 14.90
N HIS A 403 -14.32 14.51 14.69
CA HIS A 403 -15.26 15.35 13.98
C HIS A 403 -14.59 16.29 12.99
N PHE A 404 -15.10 16.33 11.77
CA PHE A 404 -14.90 17.38 10.77
C PHE A 404 -16.11 17.41 9.82
N ASP A 405 -16.45 18.60 9.33
CA ASP A 405 -17.56 18.76 8.40
C ASP A 405 -17.26 17.97 7.12
N ASN A 406 -18.28 17.43 6.48
CA ASN A 406 -18.22 16.56 5.30
C ASN A 406 -17.47 15.22 5.50
N ALA A 407 -17.24 14.78 6.73
CA ALA A 407 -16.63 13.46 6.98
C ALA A 407 -17.58 12.33 6.56
N PHE A 408 -17.01 11.29 5.93
CA PHE A 408 -17.70 10.02 5.78
C PHE A 408 -16.73 8.86 5.98
N TYR A 409 -17.26 7.71 6.36
CA TYR A 409 -16.52 6.47 6.55
C TYR A 409 -17.47 5.28 6.39
N ARG A 410 -16.92 4.11 6.14
CA ARG A 410 -17.69 2.87 6.08
C ARG A 410 -18.00 2.35 7.49
N HIS A 411 -19.20 1.83 7.67
CA HIS A 411 -19.68 1.28 8.95
C HIS A 411 -19.47 -0.23 9.06
N ASP A 412 -19.01 -0.87 7.99
CA ASP A 412 -18.90 -2.33 7.87
C ASP A 412 -17.46 -2.85 7.78
N ILE A 413 -16.46 -2.02 8.12
CA ILE A 413 -15.05 -2.45 8.12
C ILE A 413 -14.87 -3.64 9.08
N GLY A 414 -14.32 -4.74 8.55
CA GLY A 414 -14.06 -5.97 9.29
C GLY A 414 -15.25 -6.91 9.41
N GLN A 415 -16.45 -6.55 8.97
CA GLN A 415 -17.63 -7.41 9.09
C GLN A 415 -17.49 -8.72 8.31
N ARG A 416 -16.86 -8.69 7.12
CA ARG A 416 -16.56 -9.91 6.37
C ARG A 416 -15.58 -10.83 7.11
N ALA A 417 -14.60 -10.25 7.78
CA ALA A 417 -13.65 -11.00 8.59
C ALA A 417 -14.31 -11.65 9.80
N LEU A 418 -15.21 -10.95 10.49
CA LEU A 418 -15.96 -11.53 11.61
C LEU A 418 -16.85 -12.69 11.15
N LYS A 419 -17.54 -12.57 10.02
CA LYS A 419 -18.34 -13.66 9.44
C LYS A 419 -17.50 -14.89 9.10
N ALA A 420 -16.26 -14.68 8.63
CA ALA A 420 -15.35 -15.79 8.36
C ALA A 420 -14.92 -16.56 9.60
N LEU A 421 -14.93 -15.93 10.76
CA LEU A 421 -14.60 -16.58 12.05
C LEU A 421 -15.76 -17.39 12.64
N GLU A 422 -17.00 -17.22 12.13
CA GLU A 422 -18.20 -17.96 12.58
C GLU A 422 -18.32 -19.34 11.91
N HIS A 423 -17.51 -19.60 10.90
CA HIS A 423 -17.50 -20.84 10.08
C HIS A 423 -16.18 -21.60 10.20
#